data_f3e196ddf029b42e77d7df2c477c6a1c
#
_entry.id   f3e196ddf029b42e77d7df2c477c6a1c
#
_cell.length_a   1.000
_cell.length_b   1.000
_cell.length_c   1.000
_cell.angle_alpha   90.00
_cell.angle_beta   90.00
_cell.angle_gamma   90.00
#
_symmetry.space_group_name_H-M   'P 1'
#
loop_
_entity.id
_entity.type
_entity.pdbx_description
1 polymer ?
#
loop_
_entity_poly.entity_id
_entity_poly.type
_entity_poly.pdbx_seq_one_letter_code
_entity_poly.pdbx_strand_id
1 'polypeptide(L)'
;MLAIGVVLGAGWALLRAHRRVVGQDRAWRVQEEAKARELSMAEVDELSWQEFELYIADLCRRDGCTEVVVSGKSGDLGADAIGYLADGRKLVIQCKKYAPHRSVSSQDMQKFVGTARLEHGADVALFVTTSRAFTKAALGLALRQDIVALHRDLLGSWVRGAHLETLIPLNGSGGGAKRRPFA
;
A
#
# COMPACT_ATOMS: atom_id res chain seq x y z
N MET A 1 8.19 -13.13 -58.78
CA MET A 1 8.85 -12.82 -57.48
C MET A 1 7.99 -11.90 -56.57
N LEU A 2 7.12 -11.03 -57.06
CA LEU A 2 6.26 -10.14 -56.26
C LEU A 2 5.22 -10.89 -55.37
N ALA A 3 4.67 -12.02 -55.81
CA ALA A 3 3.66 -12.75 -55.08
C ALA A 3 4.17 -13.40 -53.76
N ILE A 4 5.43 -13.87 -53.73
CA ILE A 4 6.04 -14.49 -52.55
C ILE A 4 6.26 -13.46 -51.45
N GLY A 5 6.65 -12.24 -51.79
CA GLY A 5 6.86 -11.16 -50.80
C GLY A 5 5.56 -10.72 -50.10
N VAL A 6 4.45 -10.70 -50.82
CA VAL A 6 3.12 -10.36 -50.29
C VAL A 6 2.61 -11.43 -49.31
N VAL A 7 2.80 -12.72 -49.65
CA VAL A 7 2.39 -13.84 -48.78
C VAL A 7 3.22 -13.88 -47.49
N LEU A 8 4.52 -13.65 -47.57
CA LEU A 8 5.40 -13.58 -46.38
C LEU A 8 5.09 -12.36 -45.49
N GLY A 9 4.77 -11.21 -46.09
CA GLY A 9 4.39 -10.00 -45.37
C GLY A 9 3.04 -10.17 -44.63
N ALA A 10 2.06 -10.77 -45.28
CA ALA A 10 0.75 -11.08 -44.68
C ALA A 10 0.87 -12.09 -43.55
N GLY A 11 1.67 -13.15 -43.70
CA GLY A 11 1.93 -14.14 -42.66
C GLY A 11 2.63 -13.52 -41.43
N TRP A 12 3.61 -12.64 -41.65
CA TRP A 12 4.28 -11.93 -40.56
C TRP A 12 3.35 -10.95 -39.82
N ALA A 13 2.49 -10.23 -40.52
CA ALA A 13 1.49 -9.34 -39.93
C ALA A 13 0.47 -10.11 -39.08
N LEU A 14 -0.01 -11.25 -39.55
CA LEU A 14 -0.92 -12.15 -38.84
C LEU A 14 -0.26 -12.71 -37.55
N LEU A 15 0.97 -13.17 -37.65
CA LEU A 15 1.73 -13.65 -36.48
C LEU A 15 1.95 -12.54 -35.43
N ARG A 16 2.21 -11.30 -35.89
CA ARG A 16 2.38 -10.17 -35.02
C ARG A 16 1.07 -9.73 -34.34
N ALA A 17 -0.04 -9.78 -35.08
CA ALA A 17 -1.37 -9.53 -34.53
C ALA A 17 -1.77 -10.61 -33.52
N HIS A 18 -1.55 -11.88 -33.85
CA HIS A 18 -1.82 -13.00 -32.95
C HIS A 18 -1.01 -12.89 -31.64
N ARG A 19 0.30 -12.58 -31.71
CA ARG A 19 1.14 -12.37 -30.51
C ARG A 19 0.67 -11.20 -29.65
N ARG A 20 0.14 -10.13 -30.26
CA ARG A 20 -0.43 -8.99 -29.52
C ARG A 20 -1.70 -9.39 -28.78
N VAL A 21 -2.61 -10.10 -29.43
CA VAL A 21 -3.88 -10.57 -28.84
C VAL A 21 -3.60 -11.53 -27.68
N VAL A 22 -2.72 -12.51 -27.87
CA VAL A 22 -2.34 -13.46 -26.81
C VAL A 22 -1.62 -12.76 -25.65
N GLY A 23 -0.81 -11.73 -25.93
CA GLY A 23 -0.16 -10.93 -24.90
C GLY A 23 -1.15 -10.11 -24.08
N GLN A 24 -2.16 -9.52 -24.72
CA GLN A 24 -3.23 -8.76 -24.05
C GLN A 24 -4.12 -9.68 -23.20
N ASP A 25 -4.48 -10.87 -23.70
CA ASP A 25 -5.24 -11.88 -22.94
C ASP A 25 -4.50 -12.34 -21.69
N ARG A 26 -3.19 -12.55 -21.77
CA ARG A 26 -2.37 -12.88 -20.59
C ARG A 26 -2.34 -11.75 -19.59
N ALA A 27 -2.10 -10.53 -20.03
CA ALA A 27 -2.08 -9.35 -19.15
C ALA A 27 -3.44 -9.16 -18.47
N TRP A 28 -4.54 -9.31 -19.21
CA TRP A 28 -5.90 -9.22 -18.67
C TRP A 28 -6.18 -10.32 -17.64
N ARG A 29 -5.83 -11.58 -17.90
CA ARG A 29 -5.99 -12.69 -16.94
C ARG A 29 -5.20 -12.47 -15.66
N VAL A 30 -3.94 -12.00 -15.75
CA VAL A 30 -3.12 -11.69 -14.59
C VAL A 30 -3.74 -10.56 -13.77
N GLN A 31 -4.28 -9.53 -14.42
CA GLN A 31 -4.99 -8.45 -13.73
C GLN A 31 -6.30 -8.92 -13.07
N GLU A 32 -7.07 -9.79 -13.75
CA GLU A 32 -8.32 -10.32 -13.21
C GLU A 32 -8.07 -11.29 -12.04
N GLU A 33 -7.03 -12.13 -12.13
CA GLU A 33 -6.58 -12.98 -11.01
C GLU A 33 -6.04 -12.16 -9.83
N ALA A 34 -5.36 -11.04 -10.09
CA ALA A 34 -4.92 -10.11 -9.05
C ALA A 34 -6.12 -9.45 -8.36
N LYS A 35 -7.11 -8.96 -9.12
CA LYS A 35 -8.36 -8.41 -8.57
C LYS A 35 -9.16 -9.44 -7.77
N ALA A 36 -9.22 -10.69 -8.24
CA ALA A 36 -9.91 -11.78 -7.54
C ALA A 36 -9.25 -12.14 -6.21
N ARG A 37 -7.98 -11.79 -6.01
CA ARG A 37 -7.24 -11.99 -4.74
C ARG A 37 -7.32 -10.78 -3.80
N GLU A 38 -7.83 -9.64 -4.28
CA GLU A 38 -7.98 -8.45 -3.46
C GLU A 38 -9.22 -8.58 -2.57
N LEU A 39 -9.01 -8.55 -1.25
CA LEU A 39 -10.10 -8.50 -0.30
C LEU A 39 -10.89 -7.20 -0.49
N SER A 40 -12.21 -7.28 -0.34
CA SER A 40 -13.03 -6.08 -0.17
C SER A 40 -12.79 -5.46 1.22
N MET A 41 -13.16 -4.19 1.41
CA MET A 41 -13.09 -3.57 2.75
C MET A 41 -14.01 -4.24 3.76
N ALA A 42 -15.07 -4.94 3.32
CA ALA A 42 -15.92 -5.73 4.20
C ALA A 42 -15.17 -6.97 4.72
N GLU A 43 -14.45 -7.67 3.85
CA GLU A 43 -13.60 -8.81 4.24
C GLU A 43 -12.44 -8.37 5.14
N VAL A 44 -11.84 -7.20 4.89
CA VAL A 44 -10.81 -6.62 5.79
C VAL A 44 -11.40 -6.33 7.18
N ASP A 45 -12.67 -5.94 7.26
CA ASP A 45 -13.34 -5.70 8.55
C ASP A 45 -13.55 -6.99 9.37
N GLU A 46 -13.66 -8.15 8.72
CA GLU A 46 -13.81 -9.46 9.37
C GLU A 46 -12.48 -10.04 9.88
N LEU A 47 -11.33 -9.58 9.39
CA LEU A 47 -10.03 -10.05 9.85
C LEU A 47 -9.86 -9.83 11.35
N SER A 48 -9.15 -10.71 12.04
CA SER A 48 -8.58 -10.41 13.36
C SER A 48 -7.51 -9.30 13.25
N TRP A 49 -7.03 -8.79 14.38
CA TRP A 49 -5.96 -7.78 14.35
C TRP A 49 -4.64 -8.37 13.82
N GLN A 50 -4.33 -9.64 14.13
CA GLN A 50 -3.14 -10.33 13.63
C GLN A 50 -3.22 -10.56 12.11
N GLU A 51 -4.37 -11.04 11.61
CA GLU A 51 -4.60 -11.23 10.17
C GLU A 51 -4.52 -9.92 9.41
N PHE A 52 -4.99 -8.81 10.01
CA PHE A 52 -4.87 -7.49 9.41
C PHE A 52 -3.41 -7.05 9.26
N GLU A 53 -2.56 -7.27 10.27
CA GLU A 53 -1.12 -6.99 10.19
C GLU A 53 -0.43 -7.81 9.09
N LEU A 54 -0.74 -9.11 9.01
CA LEU A 54 -0.25 -9.99 7.95
C LEU A 54 -0.71 -9.51 6.56
N TYR A 55 -1.97 -9.13 6.45
CA TYR A 55 -2.54 -8.62 5.20
C TYR A 55 -1.86 -7.32 4.74
N ILE A 56 -1.60 -6.38 5.65
CA ILE A 56 -0.85 -5.15 5.34
C ILE A 56 0.58 -5.49 4.86
N ALA A 57 1.24 -6.45 5.49
CA ALA A 57 2.55 -6.92 5.04
C ALA A 57 2.49 -7.53 3.63
N ASP A 58 1.43 -8.28 3.29
CA ASP A 58 1.24 -8.84 1.96
C ASP A 58 0.98 -7.75 0.90
N LEU A 59 0.23 -6.70 1.23
CA LEU A 59 0.07 -5.53 0.36
C LEU A 59 1.42 -4.84 0.10
N CYS A 60 2.28 -4.72 1.12
CA CYS A 60 3.63 -4.20 0.93
C CYS A 60 4.46 -5.08 -0.02
N ARG A 61 4.43 -6.41 0.14
CA ARG A 61 5.13 -7.35 -0.76
C ARG A 61 4.61 -7.28 -2.18
N ARG A 62 3.28 -7.19 -2.36
CA ARG A 62 2.64 -6.99 -3.67
C ARG A 62 3.21 -5.75 -4.37
N ASP A 63 3.43 -4.68 -3.61
CA ASP A 63 3.90 -3.40 -4.13
C ASP A 63 5.43 -3.31 -4.23
N GLY A 64 6.15 -4.44 -4.10
CA GLY A 64 7.59 -4.54 -4.32
C GLY A 64 8.45 -4.20 -3.10
N CYS A 65 7.85 -4.09 -1.89
CA CYS A 65 8.65 -3.98 -0.67
C CYS A 65 9.41 -5.29 -0.41
N THR A 66 10.66 -5.17 0.04
CA THR A 66 11.53 -6.30 0.35
C THR A 66 11.71 -6.46 1.86
N GLU A 67 12.14 -7.66 2.29
CA GLU A 67 12.43 -8.00 3.69
C GLU A 67 11.29 -7.66 4.66
N VAL A 68 10.04 -7.81 4.20
CA VAL A 68 8.87 -7.47 5.00
C VAL A 68 8.66 -8.52 6.08
N VAL A 69 8.80 -8.11 7.34
CA VAL A 69 8.63 -8.93 8.55
C VAL A 69 7.50 -8.35 9.39
N VAL A 70 6.59 -9.21 9.86
CA VAL A 70 5.56 -8.86 10.86
C VAL A 70 6.10 -9.17 12.24
N SER A 71 6.11 -8.20 13.12
CA SER A 71 6.77 -8.32 14.42
C SER A 71 5.94 -9.04 15.48
N GLY A 72 4.64 -9.04 15.41
CA GLY A 72 3.68 -9.90 16.14
C GLY A 72 3.97 -10.31 17.60
N LYS A 73 4.95 -9.69 18.29
CA LYS A 73 5.36 -10.02 19.66
C LYS A 73 5.06 -8.88 20.61
N SER A 74 4.61 -9.22 21.82
CA SER A 74 4.58 -8.28 22.95
C SER A 74 5.99 -7.72 23.18
N GLY A 75 6.15 -6.39 23.04
CA GLY A 75 7.45 -5.73 23.18
C GLY A 75 8.07 -5.20 21.89
N ASP A 76 7.35 -5.21 20.77
CA ASP A 76 7.81 -4.71 19.47
C ASP A 76 7.86 -3.17 19.36
N LEU A 77 7.73 -2.48 20.50
CA LEU A 77 7.80 -1.01 20.60
C LEU A 77 6.90 -0.28 19.58
N GLY A 78 5.77 -0.92 19.21
CA GLY A 78 4.75 -0.30 18.37
C GLY A 78 5.02 -0.37 16.85
N ALA A 79 5.91 -1.24 16.40
CA ALA A 79 6.05 -1.59 14.99
C ALA A 79 5.39 -2.95 14.72
N ASP A 80 4.29 -2.97 13.98
CA ASP A 80 3.59 -4.21 13.63
C ASP A 80 4.21 -4.88 12.39
N ALA A 81 4.79 -4.08 11.48
CA ALA A 81 5.58 -4.60 10.37
C ALA A 81 6.75 -3.67 10.02
N ILE A 82 7.84 -4.27 9.53
CA ILE A 82 9.03 -3.56 9.06
C ILE A 82 9.44 -4.16 7.72
N GLY A 83 9.91 -3.33 6.79
CA GLY A 83 10.42 -3.74 5.48
C GLY A 83 11.18 -2.61 4.81
N TYR A 84 11.48 -2.77 3.52
CA TYR A 84 12.14 -1.76 2.72
C TYR A 84 11.33 -1.46 1.45
N LEU A 85 11.16 -0.19 1.12
CA LEU A 85 10.61 0.24 -0.16
C LEU A 85 11.55 -0.14 -1.31
N ALA A 86 11.07 -0.13 -2.54
CA ALA A 86 11.87 -0.45 -3.72
C ALA A 86 13.10 0.46 -3.90
N ASP A 87 13.06 1.68 -3.36
CA ASP A 87 14.17 2.64 -3.36
C ASP A 87 15.16 2.45 -2.19
N GLY A 88 14.99 1.42 -1.37
CA GLY A 88 15.85 1.06 -0.24
C GLY A 88 15.53 1.79 1.06
N ARG A 89 14.55 2.70 1.12
CA ARG A 89 14.14 3.35 2.36
C ARG A 89 13.47 2.36 3.31
N LYS A 90 13.84 2.41 4.59
CA LYS A 90 13.26 1.57 5.64
C LYS A 90 11.84 2.03 5.96
N LEU A 91 10.89 1.12 5.78
CA LEU A 91 9.48 1.30 6.07
C LEU A 91 9.14 0.66 7.41
N VAL A 92 8.56 1.43 8.33
CA VAL A 92 8.05 0.94 9.62
C VAL A 92 6.56 1.23 9.69
N ILE A 93 5.76 0.22 10.02
CA ILE A 93 4.30 0.26 9.94
C ILE A 93 3.69 -0.02 11.30
N GLN A 94 2.73 0.82 11.70
CA GLN A 94 1.79 0.56 12.78
C GLN A 94 0.40 0.36 12.20
N CYS A 95 -0.24 -0.74 12.57
CA CYS A 95 -1.60 -1.10 12.21
C CYS A 95 -2.57 -0.84 13.37
N LYS A 96 -3.74 -0.28 13.09
CA LYS A 96 -4.83 -0.16 14.07
C LYS A 96 -6.14 -0.60 13.44
N LYS A 97 -6.53 -1.84 13.74
CA LYS A 97 -7.83 -2.38 13.35
C LYS A 97 -8.91 -1.88 14.30
N TYR A 98 -9.58 -0.81 13.91
CA TYR A 98 -10.69 -0.20 14.66
C TYR A 98 -12.00 -0.32 13.89
N ALA A 99 -13.12 -0.33 14.62
CA ALA A 99 -14.42 -0.17 13.97
C ALA A 99 -14.45 1.11 13.12
N PRO A 100 -15.12 1.11 11.95
CA PRO A 100 -15.07 2.23 11.01
C PRO A 100 -15.47 3.59 11.61
N HIS A 101 -16.36 3.60 12.60
CA HIS A 101 -16.86 4.82 13.28
C HIS A 101 -15.93 5.31 14.40
N ARG A 102 -14.97 4.50 14.86
CA ARG A 102 -14.01 4.87 15.90
C ARG A 102 -12.84 5.64 15.29
N SER A 103 -12.57 6.85 15.78
CA SER A 103 -11.42 7.63 15.33
C SER A 103 -10.11 7.20 16.02
N VAL A 104 -9.00 7.25 15.30
CA VAL A 104 -7.65 7.09 15.87
C VAL A 104 -7.33 8.32 16.72
N SER A 105 -6.94 8.11 17.96
CA SER A 105 -6.64 9.17 18.92
C SER A 105 -5.20 9.69 18.79
N SER A 106 -4.95 10.86 19.40
CA SER A 106 -3.57 11.38 19.51
C SER A 106 -2.68 10.51 20.39
N GLN A 107 -3.23 9.77 21.35
CA GLN A 107 -2.48 8.82 22.18
C GLN A 107 -1.97 7.63 21.35
N ASP A 108 -2.80 7.10 20.44
CA ASP A 108 -2.39 6.03 19.53
C ASP A 108 -1.22 6.50 18.66
N MET A 109 -1.33 7.72 18.12
CA MET A 109 -0.29 8.31 17.28
C MET A 109 0.99 8.60 18.06
N GLN A 110 0.89 9.10 19.30
CA GLN A 110 2.07 9.41 20.15
C GLN A 110 2.94 8.19 20.43
N LYS A 111 2.32 7.04 20.66
CA LYS A 111 3.06 5.77 20.88
C LYS A 111 3.94 5.43 19.70
N PHE A 112 3.42 5.58 18.49
CA PHE A 112 4.16 5.28 17.26
C PHE A 112 5.22 6.37 16.95
N VAL A 113 4.90 7.65 17.17
CA VAL A 113 5.87 8.75 17.02
C VAL A 113 7.13 8.52 17.84
N GLY A 114 6.96 8.07 19.09
CA GLY A 114 8.09 7.86 20.01
C GLY A 114 9.04 6.75 19.58
N THR A 115 8.59 5.81 18.78
CA THR A 115 9.36 4.58 18.49
C THR A 115 9.76 4.42 17.03
N ALA A 116 8.92 4.88 16.08
CA ALA A 116 9.13 4.62 14.66
C ALA A 116 10.53 5.01 14.15
N ARG A 117 11.04 6.17 14.53
CA ARG A 117 12.35 6.64 14.08
C ARG A 117 13.45 6.36 15.08
N LEU A 118 13.19 6.57 16.39
CA LEU A 118 14.22 6.43 17.41
C LEU A 118 14.62 4.98 17.64
N GLU A 119 13.64 4.08 17.74
CA GLU A 119 13.89 2.67 18.03
C GLU A 119 14.05 1.83 16.74
N HIS A 120 13.25 2.12 15.73
CA HIS A 120 13.21 1.31 14.50
C HIS A 120 13.99 1.91 13.33
N GLY A 121 14.43 3.18 13.42
CA GLY A 121 15.18 3.84 12.35
C GLY A 121 14.38 4.01 11.05
N ALA A 122 13.09 4.35 11.15
CA ALA A 122 12.24 4.51 9.99
C ALA A 122 12.65 5.69 9.10
N ASP A 123 12.88 5.46 7.82
CA ASP A 123 12.90 6.49 6.79
C ASP A 123 11.47 6.92 6.43
N VAL A 124 10.57 5.93 6.36
CA VAL A 124 9.13 6.12 6.14
C VAL A 124 8.38 5.46 7.29
N ALA A 125 7.66 6.26 8.08
CA ALA A 125 6.78 5.79 9.14
C ALA A 125 5.33 5.81 8.65
N LEU A 126 4.66 4.66 8.63
CA LEU A 126 3.32 4.47 8.09
C LEU A 126 2.36 4.01 9.18
N PHE A 127 1.30 4.78 9.41
CA PHE A 127 0.22 4.42 10.32
C PHE A 127 -1.02 4.05 9.52
N VAL A 128 -1.45 2.78 9.55
CA VAL A 128 -2.58 2.26 8.78
C VAL A 128 -3.74 1.92 9.71
N THR A 129 -4.95 2.29 9.32
CA THR A 129 -6.15 1.95 10.11
C THR A 129 -7.37 1.63 9.25
N THR A 130 -8.22 0.74 9.75
CA THR A 130 -9.58 0.48 9.23
C THR A 130 -10.59 1.57 9.64
N SER A 131 -10.22 2.48 10.52
CA SER A 131 -11.03 3.65 10.92
C SER A 131 -11.19 4.63 9.75
N ARG A 132 -12.37 5.29 9.67
CA ARG A 132 -12.62 6.35 8.69
C ARG A 132 -11.86 7.63 8.96
N ALA A 133 -11.45 7.87 10.21
CA ALA A 133 -10.88 9.16 10.60
C ALA A 133 -9.79 9.04 11.65
N PHE A 134 -8.87 9.98 11.59
CA PHE A 134 -8.00 10.37 12.69
C PHE A 134 -8.63 11.59 13.39
N THR A 135 -8.48 11.71 14.70
CA THR A 135 -8.82 12.99 15.36
C THR A 135 -7.94 14.10 14.81
N LYS A 136 -8.43 15.35 14.86
CA LYS A 136 -7.64 16.52 14.41
C LYS A 136 -6.27 16.59 15.08
N ALA A 137 -6.21 16.24 16.37
CA ALA A 137 -4.96 16.20 17.13
C ALA A 137 -4.01 15.08 16.64
N ALA A 138 -4.53 13.87 16.34
CA ALA A 138 -3.74 12.78 15.80
C ALA A 138 -3.17 13.11 14.42
N LEU A 139 -4.00 13.62 13.52
CA LEU A 139 -3.57 13.99 12.17
C LEU A 139 -2.57 15.15 12.19
N GLY A 140 -2.80 16.17 13.03
CA GLY A 140 -1.85 17.26 13.20
C GLY A 140 -0.49 16.78 13.75
N LEU A 141 -0.49 15.78 14.64
CA LEU A 141 0.74 15.18 15.14
C LEU A 141 1.44 14.38 14.04
N ALA A 142 0.72 13.54 13.30
CA ALA A 142 1.27 12.77 12.18
C ALA A 142 1.97 13.69 11.15
N LEU A 143 1.32 14.79 10.77
CA LEU A 143 1.88 15.76 9.83
C LEU A 143 3.17 16.42 10.34
N ARG A 144 3.21 16.82 11.62
CA ARG A 144 4.42 17.43 12.21
C ARG A 144 5.58 16.46 12.35
N GLN A 145 5.28 15.18 12.53
CA GLN A 145 6.28 14.12 12.74
C GLN A 145 6.55 13.31 11.46
N ASP A 146 6.08 13.80 10.32
CA ASP A 146 6.26 13.17 9.01
C ASP A 146 5.84 11.67 9.00
N ILE A 147 4.75 11.37 9.72
CA ILE A 147 4.12 10.04 9.69
C ILE A 147 3.04 10.04 8.62
N VAL A 148 3.10 9.07 7.74
CA VAL A 148 2.08 8.84 6.72
C VAL A 148 0.87 8.17 7.38
N ALA A 149 -0.26 8.86 7.40
CA ALA A 149 -1.50 8.36 8.00
C ALA A 149 -2.46 7.86 6.90
N LEU A 150 -2.70 6.55 6.85
CA LEU A 150 -3.66 5.93 5.93
C LEU A 150 -4.94 5.55 6.67
N HIS A 151 -5.99 6.34 6.47
CA HIS A 151 -7.34 6.02 6.95
C HIS A 151 -8.04 5.03 6.00
N ARG A 152 -9.25 4.60 6.38
CA ARG A 152 -10.05 3.60 5.68
C ARG A 152 -10.17 3.82 4.16
N ASP A 153 -10.39 5.06 3.71
CA ASP A 153 -10.61 5.31 2.28
C ASP A 153 -9.32 5.14 1.47
N LEU A 154 -8.17 5.57 2.03
CA LEU A 154 -6.85 5.33 1.42
C LEU A 154 -6.47 3.86 1.48
N LEU A 155 -6.74 3.18 2.60
CA LEU A 155 -6.59 1.73 2.70
C LEU A 155 -7.45 1.01 1.67
N GLY A 156 -8.71 1.41 1.50
CA GLY A 156 -9.60 0.87 0.47
C GLY A 156 -9.07 1.07 -0.96
N SER A 157 -8.39 2.19 -1.21
CA SER A 157 -7.71 2.40 -2.50
C SER A 157 -6.52 1.46 -2.65
N TRP A 158 -5.75 1.25 -1.58
CA TRP A 158 -4.62 0.32 -1.54
C TRP A 158 -5.07 -1.13 -1.77
N VAL A 159 -6.10 -1.56 -1.07
CA VAL A 159 -6.74 -2.88 -1.23
C VAL A 159 -7.20 -3.10 -2.67
N ARG A 160 -7.77 -2.09 -3.33
CA ARG A 160 -8.22 -2.15 -4.74
C ARG A 160 -7.12 -1.96 -5.78
N GLY A 161 -5.84 -2.09 -5.38
CA GLY A 161 -4.72 -2.11 -6.32
C GLY A 161 -3.98 -0.77 -6.51
N ALA A 162 -4.31 0.28 -5.74
CA ALA A 162 -3.43 1.45 -5.70
C ALA A 162 -2.07 1.04 -5.13
N HIS A 163 -0.99 1.57 -5.68
CA HIS A 163 0.36 1.27 -5.23
C HIS A 163 0.72 2.12 -4.01
N LEU A 164 1.42 1.52 -3.01
CA LEU A 164 1.79 2.20 -1.76
C LEU A 164 2.52 3.53 -2.01
N GLU A 165 3.44 3.57 -2.96
CA GLU A 165 4.20 4.78 -3.31
C GLU A 165 3.31 5.95 -3.75
N THR A 166 2.14 5.68 -4.32
CA THR A 166 1.17 6.72 -4.70
C THR A 166 0.36 7.23 -3.50
N LEU A 167 0.26 6.44 -2.45
CA LEU A 167 -0.49 6.76 -1.24
C LEU A 167 0.35 7.52 -0.20
N ILE A 168 1.65 7.23 -0.12
CA ILE A 168 2.58 7.91 0.80
C ILE A 168 2.51 9.44 0.70
N PRO A 169 2.51 10.07 -0.49
CA PRO A 169 2.43 11.53 -0.60
C PRO A 169 1.08 12.12 -0.17
N LEU A 170 0.00 11.33 -0.15
CA LEU A 170 -1.34 11.79 0.21
C LEU A 170 -1.47 12.07 1.72
N ASN A 171 -0.68 11.39 2.55
CA ASN A 171 -0.50 11.61 3.99
C ASN A 171 -1.79 12.00 4.73
N GLY A 172 -2.80 11.12 4.69
CA GLY A 172 -4.07 11.28 5.41
C GLY A 172 -5.00 12.38 4.90
N SER A 173 -4.58 13.16 3.94
CA SER A 173 -5.43 14.16 3.28
C SER A 173 -5.97 13.56 1.98
N GLY A 174 -7.17 13.08 1.98
CA GLY A 174 -7.91 12.75 0.76
C GLY A 174 -8.24 13.99 -0.05
N GLY A 175 -7.25 14.75 -0.49
CA GLY A 175 -7.42 15.93 -1.30
C GLY A 175 -6.28 16.92 -1.17
N GLY A 176 -5.28 16.81 -2.03
CA GLY A 176 -4.62 17.95 -2.64
C GLY A 176 -3.84 18.94 -1.79
N ALA A 177 -3.43 18.65 -0.58
CA ALA A 177 -2.45 19.50 0.10
C ALA A 177 -1.05 19.20 -0.46
N LYS A 178 -0.61 20.01 -1.42
CA LYS A 178 0.77 20.03 -1.89
C LYS A 178 1.68 20.23 -0.67
N ARG A 179 2.58 19.27 -0.42
CA ARG A 179 3.70 19.48 0.50
C ARG A 179 4.43 20.74 0.05
N ARG A 180 4.55 21.74 0.93
CA ARG A 180 5.55 22.79 0.76
C ARG A 180 6.90 22.12 1.00
N PRO A 181 7.86 22.21 0.06
CA PRO A 181 9.24 21.83 0.35
C PRO A 181 9.73 22.65 1.53
N PHE A 182 10.34 22.00 2.50
CA PHE A 182 11.04 22.67 3.57
C PHE A 182 12.14 23.52 2.96
N ALA A 183 12.11 24.83 3.24
CA ALA A 183 13.20 25.77 2.97
C ALA A 183 14.27 25.57 4.04
#